data_edbc820f92258686fa3f17243b948b62
#
_entry.id   edbc820f92258686fa3f17243b948b62
#
_cell.length_a   1.000
_cell.length_b   1.000
_cell.length_c   1.000
_cell.angle_alpha   90.00
_cell.angle_beta   90.00
_cell.angle_gamma   90.00
#
_symmetry.space_group_name_H-M   'P 1'
#
loop_
_entity.id
_entity.type
_entity.pdbx_description
1 polymer ?
#
loop_
_entity_poly.entity_id
_entity_poly.type
_entity_poly.pdbx_seq_one_letter_code
_entity_poly.pdbx_strand_id
1 'polypeptide(L)'
;ETTTALQRIRTLSIQAQNGVNSGTDIEALSSEITALKSEIDRIATETEFAGKTLLDGSFNADFLVGANAGQTVNVAISDAFDTGAGSLNVQETLGNSADALLGEVDAALSKIGTQRADLGALQNRFQSTIRNLSNISENVSAARSRIQDTDFATETANLTRNQIMQQASLSVLSQANQRPQAALSLLG
;
A
#
# COMPACT_ATOMS: atom_id res chain seq x y z
N GLU A 1 14.83 15.18 0.67
CA GLU A 1 15.74 16.00 1.48
C GLU A 1 17.17 15.51 1.37
N THR A 2 17.45 14.21 1.56
CA THR A 2 18.80 13.61 1.38
C THR A 2 19.35 13.89 -0.02
N THR A 3 18.53 13.75 -1.07
CA THR A 3 18.93 14.09 -2.45
C THR A 3 19.33 15.56 -2.58
N THR A 4 18.57 16.46 -1.96
CA THR A 4 18.85 17.90 -2.00
C THR A 4 20.15 18.23 -1.28
N ALA A 5 20.37 17.63 -0.10
CA ALA A 5 21.63 17.78 0.65
C ALA A 5 22.84 17.27 -0.14
N LEU A 6 22.74 16.10 -0.77
CA LEU A 6 23.80 15.55 -1.62
C LEU A 6 24.09 16.44 -2.84
N GLN A 7 23.07 16.98 -3.49
CA GLN A 7 23.26 17.93 -4.59
C GLN A 7 23.96 19.22 -4.12
N ARG A 8 23.66 19.67 -2.91
CA ARG A 8 24.36 20.80 -2.31
C ARG A 8 25.82 20.46 -2.05
N ILE A 9 26.12 19.30 -1.44
CA ILE A 9 27.50 18.81 -1.25
C ILE A 9 28.22 18.74 -2.59
N ARG A 10 27.59 18.23 -3.64
CA ARG A 10 28.15 18.18 -4.99
C ARG A 10 28.54 19.56 -5.50
N THR A 11 27.68 20.55 -5.35
CA THR A 11 27.95 21.94 -5.76
C THR A 11 29.13 22.55 -4.99
N LEU A 12 29.18 22.32 -3.67
CA LEU A 12 30.26 22.78 -2.82
C LEU A 12 31.59 22.11 -3.18
N SER A 13 31.56 20.80 -3.51
CA SER A 13 32.75 20.07 -3.95
C SER A 13 33.31 20.61 -5.27
N ILE A 14 32.45 20.94 -6.22
CA ILE A 14 32.85 21.58 -7.49
C ILE A 14 33.43 22.99 -7.23
N GLN A 15 32.80 23.75 -6.32
CA GLN A 15 33.32 25.06 -5.94
C GLN A 15 34.69 24.96 -5.29
N ALA A 16 34.90 23.95 -4.45
CA ALA A 16 36.18 23.74 -3.79
C ALA A 16 37.36 23.39 -4.75
N GLN A 17 37.05 22.75 -5.88
CA GLN A 17 38.05 22.46 -6.93
C GLN A 17 38.57 23.70 -7.66
N ASN A 18 37.89 24.81 -7.49
CA ASN A 18 38.36 26.05 -8.12
C ASN A 18 39.65 26.55 -7.46
N GLY A 19 40.76 26.59 -8.20
CA GLY A 19 42.08 26.92 -7.71
C GLY A 19 42.27 28.37 -7.21
N VAL A 20 41.21 29.19 -7.21
CA VAL A 20 41.22 30.55 -6.65
C VAL A 20 40.83 30.62 -5.18
N ASN A 21 40.36 29.50 -4.60
CA ASN A 21 39.93 29.44 -3.21
C ASN A 21 41.13 29.51 -2.26
N SER A 22 41.03 30.32 -1.25
CA SER A 22 42.01 30.32 -0.14
C SER A 22 41.82 29.13 0.79
N GLY A 23 42.81 28.82 1.63
CA GLY A 23 42.64 27.75 2.64
C GLY A 23 41.44 27.98 3.58
N THR A 24 41.21 29.24 3.96
CA THR A 24 40.05 29.61 4.79
C THR A 24 38.70 29.41 4.07
N ASP A 25 38.66 29.62 2.76
CA ASP A 25 37.45 29.38 1.96
C ASP A 25 37.15 27.86 1.91
N ILE A 26 38.18 27.02 1.71
CA ILE A 26 38.05 25.57 1.72
C ILE A 26 37.62 25.05 3.10
N GLU A 27 38.11 25.62 4.19
CA GLU A 27 37.65 25.28 5.55
C GLU A 27 36.19 25.63 5.76
N ALA A 28 35.73 26.78 5.28
CA ALA A 28 34.32 27.19 5.36
C ALA A 28 33.43 26.25 4.55
N LEU A 29 33.80 25.89 3.32
CA LEU A 29 33.09 24.91 2.48
C LEU A 29 33.05 23.53 3.14
N SER A 30 34.17 23.10 3.74
CA SER A 30 34.25 21.82 4.46
C SER A 30 33.32 21.78 5.68
N SER A 31 33.21 22.90 6.40
CA SER A 31 32.30 23.03 7.53
C SER A 31 30.83 22.89 7.09
N GLU A 32 30.46 23.54 5.98
CA GLU A 32 29.11 23.40 5.40
C GLU A 32 28.81 21.95 4.96
N ILE A 33 29.77 21.28 4.29
CA ILE A 33 29.64 19.88 3.90
C ILE A 33 29.47 18.98 5.13
N THR A 34 30.26 19.22 6.19
CA THR A 34 30.12 18.44 7.42
C THR A 34 28.74 18.59 8.07
N ALA A 35 28.20 19.81 8.08
CA ALA A 35 26.86 20.07 8.58
C ALA A 35 25.79 19.36 7.72
N LEU A 36 25.93 19.37 6.39
CA LEU A 36 25.02 18.65 5.48
C LEU A 36 25.10 17.13 5.65
N LYS A 37 26.31 16.57 5.87
CA LYS A 37 26.48 15.15 6.19
C LYS A 37 25.77 14.79 7.49
N SER A 38 25.95 15.58 8.55
CA SER A 38 25.26 15.37 9.82
C SER A 38 23.73 15.43 9.68
N GLU A 39 23.22 16.28 8.79
CA GLU A 39 21.80 16.34 8.51
C GLU A 39 21.30 15.08 7.74
N ILE A 40 22.09 14.58 6.79
CA ILE A 40 21.77 13.30 6.11
C ILE A 40 21.74 12.17 7.12
N ASP A 41 22.71 12.08 8.03
CA ASP A 41 22.76 11.05 9.07
C ASP A 41 21.56 11.16 10.01
N ARG A 42 21.18 12.38 10.38
CA ARG A 42 19.99 12.63 11.19
C ARG A 42 18.72 12.15 10.48
N ILE A 43 18.54 12.48 9.20
CA ILE A 43 17.41 12.03 8.39
C ILE A 43 17.36 10.50 8.34
N ALA A 44 18.50 9.85 8.15
CA ALA A 44 18.58 8.39 8.06
C ALA A 44 18.19 7.70 9.38
N THR A 45 18.57 8.27 10.52
CA THR A 45 18.33 7.68 11.84
C THR A 45 17.00 8.06 12.46
N GLU A 46 16.49 9.26 12.19
CA GLU A 46 15.26 9.77 12.80
C GLU A 46 14.01 9.53 11.94
N THR A 47 14.17 9.13 10.66
CA THR A 47 13.01 8.82 9.81
C THR A 47 12.42 7.48 10.20
N GLU A 48 11.29 7.54 10.90
CA GLU A 48 10.58 6.35 11.35
C GLU A 48 9.10 6.36 10.92
N PHE A 49 8.55 5.18 10.82
CA PHE A 49 7.13 4.95 10.64
C PHE A 49 6.65 3.88 11.61
N ALA A 50 5.65 4.19 12.42
CA ALA A 50 5.10 3.30 13.44
C ALA A 50 6.17 2.71 14.39
N GLY A 51 7.20 3.51 14.74
CA GLY A 51 8.29 3.10 15.63
C GLY A 51 9.33 2.19 14.96
N LYS A 52 9.34 2.09 13.64
CA LYS A 52 10.38 1.42 12.87
C LYS A 52 11.13 2.43 12.02
N THR A 53 12.46 2.42 12.13
CA THR A 53 13.32 3.19 11.25
C THR A 53 13.19 2.67 9.81
N LEU A 54 13.18 3.60 8.85
CA LEU A 54 12.97 3.25 7.45
C LEU A 54 14.25 3.28 6.63
N LEU A 55 15.22 4.13 7.01
CA LEU A 55 16.38 4.47 6.20
C LEU A 55 17.70 3.97 6.78
N ASP A 56 17.66 3.14 7.81
CA ASP A 56 18.81 2.53 8.46
C ASP A 56 19.30 1.22 7.81
N GLY A 57 18.66 0.81 6.70
CA GLY A 57 18.96 -0.43 5.99
C GLY A 57 18.37 -1.70 6.62
N SER A 58 17.64 -1.59 7.70
CA SER A 58 17.03 -2.74 8.39
C SER A 58 15.57 -2.97 8.03
N PHE A 59 14.96 -2.03 7.30
CA PHE A 59 13.54 -2.10 7.02
C PHE A 59 13.19 -3.25 6.07
N ASN A 60 12.40 -4.17 6.61
CA ASN A 60 11.81 -5.28 5.84
C ASN A 60 10.42 -5.57 6.38
N ALA A 61 9.41 -5.47 5.51
CA ALA A 61 8.02 -5.70 5.87
C ALA A 61 7.27 -6.44 4.78
N ASP A 62 6.54 -7.47 5.18
CA ASP A 62 5.64 -8.21 4.30
C ASP A 62 4.22 -7.68 4.43
N PHE A 63 3.68 -7.16 3.35
CA PHE A 63 2.31 -6.67 3.27
C PHE A 63 1.40 -7.75 2.70
N LEU A 64 0.44 -8.21 3.50
CA LEU A 64 -0.56 -9.18 3.05
C LEU A 64 -1.47 -8.51 1.99
N VAL A 65 -1.52 -9.11 0.81
CA VAL A 65 -2.27 -8.60 -0.35
C VAL A 65 -3.30 -9.59 -0.89
N GLY A 66 -3.60 -10.62 -0.12
CA GLY A 66 -4.57 -11.64 -0.54
C GLY A 66 -5.29 -12.28 0.64
N ALA A 67 -6.27 -13.14 0.33
CA ALA A 67 -7.09 -13.81 1.32
C ALA A 67 -6.41 -15.03 1.96
N ASN A 68 -5.33 -15.53 1.36
CA ASN A 68 -4.63 -16.73 1.82
C ASN A 68 -3.28 -16.38 2.45
N ALA A 69 -2.84 -17.22 3.37
CA ALA A 69 -1.50 -17.11 3.97
C ALA A 69 -0.43 -17.20 2.88
N GLY A 70 0.61 -16.36 2.98
CA GLY A 70 1.72 -16.31 2.03
C GLY A 70 1.50 -15.42 0.81
N GLN A 71 0.31 -14.84 0.63
CA GLN A 71 0.06 -13.86 -0.43
C GLN A 71 0.53 -12.47 0.00
N THR A 72 1.84 -12.29 0.10
CA THR A 72 2.47 -11.05 0.55
C THR A 72 3.23 -10.34 -0.56
N VAL A 73 3.34 -9.03 -0.45
CA VAL A 73 4.30 -8.20 -1.18
C VAL A 73 5.34 -7.75 -0.17
N ASN A 74 6.57 -8.19 -0.36
CA ASN A 74 7.68 -7.76 0.46
C ASN A 74 8.13 -6.35 0.05
N VAL A 75 8.36 -5.49 1.03
CA VAL A 75 8.97 -4.16 0.89
C VAL A 75 10.20 -4.13 1.76
N ALA A 76 11.36 -4.10 1.14
CA ALA A 76 12.64 -4.01 1.83
C ALA A 76 13.37 -2.75 1.39
N ILE A 77 13.98 -2.07 2.36
CA ILE A 77 14.97 -1.01 2.16
C ILE A 77 16.23 -1.52 2.85
N SER A 78 17.08 -2.18 2.05
CA SER A 78 18.27 -2.88 2.56
C SER A 78 19.50 -1.98 2.57
N ASP A 79 19.45 -0.86 1.87
CA ASP A 79 20.54 0.13 1.89
C ASP A 79 20.27 1.15 3.01
N ALA A 80 21.26 1.37 3.85
CA ALA A 80 21.25 2.50 4.78
C ALA A 80 21.55 3.81 4.03
N PHE A 81 20.91 4.88 4.45
CA PHE A 81 21.01 6.19 3.81
C PHE A 81 21.78 7.21 4.64
N ASP A 82 22.60 6.74 5.59
CA ASP A 82 23.58 7.55 6.28
C ASP A 82 24.85 7.76 5.43
N THR A 83 25.75 8.61 5.87
CA THR A 83 27.01 8.90 5.15
C THR A 83 28.12 7.90 5.42
N GLY A 84 27.86 6.87 6.23
CA GLY A 84 28.82 5.87 6.68
C GLY A 84 29.33 4.92 5.59
N ALA A 85 30.41 4.20 5.90
CA ALA A 85 30.95 3.15 5.05
C ALA A 85 29.94 1.98 4.94
N GLY A 86 29.63 1.58 3.72
CA GLY A 86 28.64 0.54 3.46
C GLY A 86 27.23 1.05 3.19
N SER A 87 26.98 2.32 3.51
CA SER A 87 25.73 3.04 3.26
C SER A 87 25.79 3.87 1.99
N LEU A 88 25.54 5.18 2.05
CA LEU A 88 25.80 6.08 0.93
C LEU A 88 27.31 6.27 0.66
N ASN A 89 28.13 6.00 1.66
CA ASN A 89 29.59 6.06 1.60
C ASN A 89 30.14 7.44 1.17
N VAL A 90 29.60 8.50 1.78
CA VAL A 90 30.06 9.89 1.54
C VAL A 90 31.00 10.27 2.67
N GLN A 91 32.21 9.70 2.69
CA GLN A 91 33.16 9.84 3.79
C GLN A 91 34.27 10.85 3.51
N GLU A 92 34.67 11.02 2.25
CA GLU A 92 35.74 11.92 1.89
C GLU A 92 35.44 13.36 2.30
N THR A 93 36.51 14.11 2.57
CA THR A 93 36.45 15.51 2.92
C THR A 93 37.19 16.34 1.86
N LEU A 94 36.88 17.62 1.76
CA LEU A 94 37.53 18.51 0.80
C LEU A 94 39.07 18.58 0.99
N GLY A 95 39.54 18.31 2.21
CA GLY A 95 40.97 18.34 2.50
C GLY A 95 41.78 17.18 1.89
N ASN A 96 41.13 16.05 1.60
CA ASN A 96 41.77 14.87 1.00
C ASN A 96 41.69 14.90 -0.53
N SER A 97 40.50 15.00 -1.08
CA SER A 97 40.24 15.09 -2.52
C SER A 97 38.80 15.48 -2.81
N ALA A 98 38.61 16.66 -3.36
CA ALA A 98 37.27 17.07 -3.81
C ALA A 98 36.74 16.20 -4.97
N ASP A 99 37.63 15.61 -5.77
CA ASP A 99 37.26 14.64 -6.84
C ASP A 99 36.71 13.34 -6.26
N ALA A 100 37.37 12.80 -5.23
CA ALA A 100 36.89 11.57 -4.59
C ALA A 100 35.53 11.79 -3.95
N LEU A 101 35.36 12.90 -3.22
CA LEU A 101 34.06 13.28 -2.64
C LEU A 101 32.95 13.42 -3.71
N LEU A 102 33.29 14.01 -4.85
CA LEU A 102 32.34 14.14 -5.97
C LEU A 102 31.89 12.76 -6.49
N GLY A 103 32.86 11.82 -6.64
CA GLY A 103 32.54 10.45 -7.04
C GLY A 103 31.67 9.71 -6.03
N GLU A 104 31.91 9.90 -4.73
CA GLU A 104 31.09 9.31 -3.66
C GLU A 104 29.65 9.88 -3.68
N VAL A 105 29.49 11.18 -3.86
CA VAL A 105 28.19 11.84 -3.95
C VAL A 105 27.41 11.39 -5.18
N ASP A 106 28.07 11.24 -6.34
CA ASP A 106 27.41 10.76 -7.56
C ASP A 106 26.97 9.28 -7.40
N ALA A 107 27.77 8.45 -6.73
CA ALA A 107 27.39 7.07 -6.40
C ALA A 107 26.21 7.04 -5.40
N ALA A 108 26.23 7.89 -4.39
CA ALA A 108 25.14 8.03 -3.42
C ALA A 108 23.82 8.46 -4.09
N LEU A 109 23.86 9.44 -4.99
CA LEU A 109 22.70 9.87 -5.77
C LEU A 109 22.15 8.74 -6.66
N SER A 110 23.04 7.92 -7.23
CA SER A 110 22.66 6.75 -8.01
C SER A 110 21.93 5.70 -7.15
N LYS A 111 22.46 5.39 -5.96
CA LYS A 111 21.79 4.47 -5.00
C LYS A 111 20.40 4.96 -4.62
N ILE A 112 20.26 6.23 -4.25
CA ILE A 112 18.95 6.82 -3.94
C ILE A 112 18.02 6.74 -5.15
N GLY A 113 18.53 7.02 -6.34
CA GLY A 113 17.77 6.91 -7.59
C GLY A 113 17.22 5.51 -7.82
N THR A 114 18.03 4.49 -7.62
CA THR A 114 17.64 3.09 -7.73
C THR A 114 16.57 2.74 -6.70
N GLN A 115 16.79 3.06 -5.43
CA GLN A 115 15.82 2.79 -4.37
C GLN A 115 14.47 3.48 -4.61
N ARG A 116 14.50 4.72 -5.11
CA ARG A 116 13.27 5.43 -5.49
C ARG A 116 12.55 4.77 -6.66
N ALA A 117 13.29 4.24 -7.63
CA ALA A 117 12.70 3.50 -8.75
C ALA A 117 12.03 2.21 -8.29
N ASP A 118 12.68 1.45 -7.38
CA ASP A 118 12.13 0.23 -6.79
C ASP A 118 10.87 0.51 -5.99
N LEU A 119 10.87 1.56 -5.16
CA LEU A 119 9.69 1.99 -4.43
C LEU A 119 8.56 2.45 -5.37
N GLY A 120 8.90 3.12 -6.47
CA GLY A 120 7.92 3.49 -7.51
C GLY A 120 7.30 2.27 -8.19
N ALA A 121 8.11 1.25 -8.48
CA ALA A 121 7.62 -0.02 -9.03
C ALA A 121 6.70 -0.74 -8.02
N LEU A 122 7.06 -0.75 -6.73
CA LEU A 122 6.22 -1.29 -5.67
C LEU A 122 4.89 -0.56 -5.54
N GLN A 123 4.88 0.76 -5.60
CA GLN A 123 3.64 1.56 -5.61
C GLN A 123 2.72 1.15 -6.77
N ASN A 124 3.26 1.04 -7.98
CA ASN A 124 2.49 0.58 -9.14
C ASN A 124 1.94 -0.83 -8.96
N ARG A 125 2.75 -1.73 -8.36
CA ARG A 125 2.34 -3.11 -8.03
C ARG A 125 1.20 -3.11 -7.01
N PHE A 126 1.28 -2.33 -5.94
CA PHE A 126 0.20 -2.20 -4.96
C PHE A 126 -1.08 -1.65 -5.60
N GLN A 127 -0.99 -0.61 -6.42
CA GLN A 127 -2.15 -0.08 -7.14
C GLN A 127 -2.81 -1.12 -8.04
N SER A 128 -2.01 -1.92 -8.75
CA SER A 128 -2.52 -3.00 -9.59
C SER A 128 -3.21 -4.09 -8.74
N THR A 129 -2.61 -4.45 -7.61
CA THR A 129 -3.17 -5.42 -6.67
C THR A 129 -4.49 -4.93 -6.07
N ILE A 130 -4.56 -3.65 -5.66
CA ILE A 130 -5.80 -3.04 -5.14
C ILE A 130 -6.91 -3.11 -6.17
N ARG A 131 -6.64 -2.76 -7.44
CA ARG A 131 -7.64 -2.86 -8.52
C ARG A 131 -8.11 -4.30 -8.73
N ASN A 132 -7.19 -5.26 -8.71
CA ASN A 132 -7.52 -6.68 -8.86
C ASN A 132 -8.39 -7.16 -7.68
N LEU A 133 -8.01 -6.85 -6.44
CA LEU A 133 -8.77 -7.21 -5.25
C LEU A 133 -10.16 -6.58 -5.24
N SER A 134 -10.29 -5.34 -5.72
CA SER A 134 -11.59 -4.68 -5.85
C SER A 134 -12.50 -5.43 -6.85
N ASN A 135 -11.96 -5.82 -8.00
CA ASN A 135 -12.70 -6.61 -9.00
C ASN A 135 -13.09 -8.01 -8.44
N ILE A 136 -12.18 -8.65 -7.71
CA ILE A 136 -12.48 -9.93 -7.05
C ILE A 136 -13.59 -9.75 -6.01
N SER A 137 -13.50 -8.72 -5.17
CA SER A 137 -14.50 -8.40 -4.15
C SER A 137 -15.88 -8.16 -4.77
N GLU A 138 -15.95 -7.42 -5.87
CA GLU A 138 -17.19 -7.17 -6.61
C GLU A 138 -17.78 -8.49 -7.17
N ASN A 139 -16.95 -9.30 -7.84
CA ASN A 139 -17.38 -10.57 -8.39
C ASN A 139 -17.83 -11.57 -7.31
N VAL A 140 -17.13 -11.64 -6.19
CA VAL A 140 -17.48 -12.48 -5.05
C VAL A 140 -18.79 -12.00 -4.42
N SER A 141 -18.96 -10.69 -4.27
CA SER A 141 -20.20 -10.10 -3.77
C SER A 141 -21.39 -10.41 -4.69
N ALA A 142 -21.20 -10.27 -6.00
CA ALA A 142 -22.22 -10.62 -6.99
C ALA A 142 -22.55 -12.12 -7.00
N ALA A 143 -21.52 -12.98 -6.86
CA ALA A 143 -21.73 -14.43 -6.76
C ALA A 143 -22.46 -14.80 -5.46
N ARG A 144 -22.09 -14.16 -4.35
CA ARG A 144 -22.78 -14.34 -3.06
C ARG A 144 -24.25 -13.94 -3.15
N SER A 145 -24.54 -12.79 -3.77
CA SER A 145 -25.92 -12.33 -4.00
C SER A 145 -26.72 -13.37 -4.79
N ARG A 146 -26.16 -13.93 -5.88
CA ARG A 146 -26.82 -14.97 -6.67
C ARG A 146 -27.11 -16.26 -5.89
N ILE A 147 -26.33 -16.56 -4.86
CA ILE A 147 -26.52 -17.79 -4.06
C ILE A 147 -27.44 -17.52 -2.86
N GLN A 148 -27.31 -16.37 -2.21
CA GLN A 148 -27.98 -16.07 -0.95
C GLN A 148 -29.27 -15.26 -1.12
N ASP A 149 -29.34 -14.41 -2.15
CA ASP A 149 -30.46 -13.53 -2.32
C ASP A 149 -31.61 -14.33 -2.98
N THR A 150 -32.69 -14.41 -2.26
CA THR A 150 -33.91 -15.00 -2.78
C THR A 150 -34.51 -14.09 -3.85
N ASP A 151 -34.91 -14.67 -4.96
CA ASP A 151 -35.76 -13.97 -5.93
C ASP A 151 -37.11 -13.64 -5.27
N PHE A 152 -37.23 -12.41 -4.78
CA PHE A 152 -38.41 -11.92 -4.08
C PHE A 152 -39.67 -12.06 -4.92
N ALA A 153 -39.60 -11.94 -6.24
CA ALA A 153 -40.73 -12.08 -7.11
C ALA A 153 -41.25 -13.55 -7.13
N THR A 154 -40.32 -14.50 -7.25
CA THR A 154 -40.63 -15.92 -7.22
C THR A 154 -41.15 -16.36 -5.85
N GLU A 155 -40.52 -15.91 -4.77
CA GLU A 155 -40.92 -16.27 -3.42
C GLU A 155 -42.30 -15.66 -3.04
N THR A 156 -42.54 -14.40 -3.43
CA THR A 156 -43.82 -13.74 -3.23
C THR A 156 -44.94 -14.46 -4.03
N ALA A 157 -44.64 -14.87 -5.26
CA ALA A 157 -45.58 -15.65 -6.06
C ALA A 157 -45.90 -17.01 -5.41
N ASN A 158 -44.89 -17.70 -4.86
CA ASN A 158 -45.08 -18.96 -4.13
C ASN A 158 -45.87 -18.75 -2.84
N LEU A 159 -45.54 -17.70 -2.08
CA LEU A 159 -46.30 -17.34 -0.87
C LEU A 159 -47.76 -17.07 -1.19
N THR A 160 -48.03 -16.24 -2.20
CA THR A 160 -49.37 -15.88 -2.63
C THR A 160 -50.13 -17.12 -3.12
N ARG A 161 -49.49 -18.00 -3.91
CA ARG A 161 -50.08 -19.27 -4.35
C ARG A 161 -50.49 -20.14 -3.15
N ASN A 162 -49.59 -20.28 -2.18
CA ASN A 162 -49.88 -21.09 -0.99
C ASN A 162 -51.01 -20.51 -0.16
N GLN A 163 -51.09 -19.18 -0.02
CA GLN A 163 -52.20 -18.49 0.66
C GLN A 163 -53.53 -18.71 -0.07
N ILE A 164 -53.54 -18.56 -1.40
CA ILE A 164 -54.74 -18.81 -2.21
C ILE A 164 -55.19 -20.27 -2.10
N MET A 165 -54.26 -21.23 -2.18
CA MET A 165 -54.56 -22.65 -2.03
C MET A 165 -55.13 -22.97 -0.64
N GLN A 166 -54.59 -22.35 0.41
CA GLN A 166 -55.09 -22.49 1.77
C GLN A 166 -56.51 -21.95 1.92
N GLN A 167 -56.79 -20.75 1.39
CA GLN A 167 -58.12 -20.15 1.41
C GLN A 167 -59.14 -20.98 0.56
N ALA A 168 -58.72 -21.42 -0.62
CA ALA A 168 -59.54 -22.26 -1.48
C ALA A 168 -59.88 -23.58 -0.79
N SER A 169 -58.88 -24.22 -0.15
CA SER A 169 -59.08 -25.47 0.58
C SER A 169 -60.05 -25.30 1.74
N LEU A 170 -59.99 -24.23 2.49
CA LEU A 170 -60.90 -23.90 3.58
C LEU A 170 -62.30 -23.64 3.04
N SER A 171 -62.45 -22.93 1.92
CA SER A 171 -63.76 -22.69 1.27
C SER A 171 -64.38 -23.96 0.78
N VAL A 172 -63.62 -24.83 0.08
CA VAL A 172 -64.09 -26.11 -0.41
C VAL A 172 -64.47 -27.02 0.74
N LEU A 173 -63.68 -27.03 1.83
CA LEU A 173 -64.03 -27.86 3.03
C LEU A 173 -65.30 -27.35 3.71
N SER A 174 -65.53 -26.06 3.82
CA SER A 174 -66.77 -25.45 4.32
C SER A 174 -67.93 -25.82 3.47
N GLN A 175 -67.79 -25.74 2.15
CA GLN A 175 -68.86 -26.13 1.20
C GLN A 175 -69.12 -27.61 1.22
N ALA A 176 -68.14 -28.48 1.36
CA ALA A 176 -68.28 -29.91 1.50
C ALA A 176 -69.04 -30.31 2.77
N ASN A 177 -68.80 -29.60 3.89
CA ASN A 177 -69.50 -29.83 5.15
C ASN A 177 -70.92 -29.33 5.13
N GLN A 178 -71.35 -28.43 4.26
CA GLN A 178 -72.69 -27.93 4.10
C GLN A 178 -73.58 -28.90 3.24
N ARG A 179 -72.95 -29.65 2.32
CA ARG A 179 -73.65 -30.57 1.45
C ARG A 179 -74.46 -31.67 2.18
N PRO A 180 -73.95 -32.35 3.21
CA PRO A 180 -74.71 -33.31 3.99
C PRO A 180 -75.90 -32.69 4.72
N GLN A 181 -75.76 -31.44 5.19
CA GLN A 181 -76.87 -30.73 5.86
C GLN A 181 -77.99 -30.37 4.90
N ALA A 182 -77.61 -29.95 3.67
CA ALA A 182 -78.65 -29.76 2.61
C ALA A 182 -79.34 -31.04 2.19
N ALA A 183 -78.63 -32.17 2.17
CA ALA A 183 -79.24 -33.49 1.89
C ALA A 183 -80.16 -33.92 3.01
N LEU A 184 -79.83 -33.66 4.27
CA LEU A 184 -80.70 -33.94 5.43
C LEU A 184 -81.97 -33.08 5.43
N SER A 185 -81.92 -31.82 4.97
CA SER A 185 -83.06 -30.92 4.86
C SER A 185 -84.05 -31.30 3.74
N LEU A 186 -83.63 -32.17 2.80
CA LEU A 186 -84.46 -32.70 1.72
C LEU A 186 -85.12 -34.03 2.10
N LEU A 187 -84.71 -34.66 3.19
CA LEU A 187 -85.19 -35.93 3.68
C LEU A 187 -86.14 -35.82 4.90
N GLY A 188 -86.25 -34.66 5.46
CA GLY A 188 -87.18 -34.34 6.59
C GLY A 188 -88.06 -33.19 6.22
#